data_a67c723e84516c380e876ff62560862d
#
_entry.id   a67c723e84516c380e876ff62560862d
#
_cell.length_a   1.000
_cell.length_b   1.000
_cell.length_c   1.000
_cell.angle_alpha   90.00
_cell.angle_beta   90.00
_cell.angle_gamma   90.00
#
_symmetry.space_group_name_H-M   'P 1'
#
loop_
_entity.id
_entity.type
_entity.pdbx_description
1 polymer ?
#
loop_
_entity_poly.entity_id
_entity_poly.type
_entity_poly.pdbx_seq_one_letter_code
_entity_poly.pdbx_strand_id
1 'polypeptide(L)'
;MTTATQVKSDVRDLSLAPKGKTRIEWADASMPVLRQIRERFEKEKPLKGIRLSACLHVTSETANLARTLTAGGADLVLCASNPLSTQDEVAASLVADYGVATFAIKGEDHASYYDHIRAALAHQPNMTMDEIGRAHV
;
A
#
# COMPACT_ATOMS: atom_id res chain seq x y z
N MET A 1 1.02 18.76 -20.73
CA MET A 1 1.69 17.67 -19.98
C MET A 1 1.29 17.81 -18.52
N THR A 2 0.41 16.99 -18.06
CA THR A 2 0.14 16.83 -16.62
C THR A 2 1.33 16.10 -16.03
N THR A 3 2.21 16.81 -15.33
CA THR A 3 3.15 16.20 -14.43
C THR A 3 2.34 15.43 -13.39
N ALA A 4 2.33 14.11 -13.49
CA ALA A 4 1.79 13.28 -12.41
C ALA A 4 2.56 13.67 -11.16
N THR A 5 1.86 14.26 -10.18
CA THR A 5 2.45 14.58 -8.89
C THR A 5 2.91 13.25 -8.30
N GLN A 6 4.22 13.03 -8.30
CA GLN A 6 4.79 11.79 -7.77
C GLN A 6 4.42 11.71 -6.30
N VAL A 7 3.68 10.67 -5.94
CA VAL A 7 3.25 10.44 -4.57
C VAL A 7 4.49 10.28 -3.69
N LYS A 8 4.54 10.99 -2.55
CA LYS A 8 5.66 10.87 -1.60
C LYS A 8 5.76 9.42 -1.12
N SER A 9 6.90 8.78 -1.40
CA SER A 9 7.10 7.36 -1.15
C SER A 9 8.58 7.06 -0.95
N ASP A 10 8.89 5.91 -0.36
CA ASP A 10 10.24 5.37 -0.28
C ASP A 10 10.19 3.87 -0.56
N VAL A 11 10.61 3.50 -1.75
CA VAL A 11 10.66 2.11 -2.24
C VAL A 11 12.03 1.86 -2.87
N ARG A 12 12.41 0.60 -2.99
CA ARG A 12 13.76 0.24 -3.46
C ARG A 12 14.09 0.77 -4.86
N ASP A 13 13.21 0.50 -5.82
CA ASP A 13 13.44 0.87 -7.22
C ASP A 13 12.12 0.85 -8.01
N LEU A 14 11.72 1.99 -8.52
CA LEU A 14 10.49 2.13 -9.31
C LEU A 14 10.53 1.37 -10.65
N SER A 15 11.71 1.06 -11.16
CA SER A 15 11.85 0.28 -12.40
C SER A 15 11.32 -1.16 -12.27
N LEU A 16 11.11 -1.63 -11.05
CA LEU A 16 10.52 -2.95 -10.76
C LEU A 16 9.00 -2.98 -10.93
N ALA A 17 8.35 -1.85 -11.12
CA ALA A 17 6.89 -1.72 -11.18
C ALA A 17 6.21 -2.65 -12.19
N PRO A 18 6.71 -2.83 -13.44
CA PRO A 18 6.04 -3.72 -14.40
C PRO A 18 5.92 -5.16 -13.90
N LYS A 19 6.95 -5.66 -13.24
CA LYS A 19 6.94 -7.00 -12.63
C LYS A 19 5.94 -7.07 -11.47
N GLY A 20 5.91 -6.03 -10.66
CA GLY A 20 4.96 -5.93 -9.54
C GLY A 20 3.52 -5.89 -10.02
N LYS A 21 3.24 -5.13 -11.06
CA LYS A 21 1.90 -5.04 -11.67
C LYS A 21 1.40 -6.42 -12.12
N THR A 22 2.24 -7.19 -12.81
CA THR A 22 1.89 -8.55 -13.23
C THR A 22 1.53 -9.45 -12.03
N ARG A 23 2.30 -9.36 -10.94
CA ARG A 23 2.02 -10.14 -9.72
C ARG A 23 0.71 -9.72 -9.05
N ILE A 24 0.46 -8.43 -8.98
CA ILE A 24 -0.77 -7.88 -8.39
C ILE A 24 -2.00 -8.33 -9.18
N GLU A 25 -1.94 -8.22 -10.51
CA GLU A 25 -3.04 -8.63 -11.38
C GLU A 25 -3.27 -10.15 -11.34
N TRP A 26 -2.20 -10.93 -11.24
CA TRP A 26 -2.31 -12.39 -11.08
C TRP A 26 -2.98 -12.76 -9.77
N ALA A 27 -2.61 -12.12 -8.65
CA ALA A 27 -3.26 -12.33 -7.36
C ALA A 27 -4.73 -11.89 -7.39
N ASP A 28 -5.04 -10.78 -8.04
CA ASP A 28 -6.41 -10.27 -8.19
C ASP A 28 -7.35 -11.31 -8.83
N ALA A 29 -6.84 -12.08 -9.78
CA ALA A 29 -7.62 -13.15 -10.42
C ALA A 29 -8.10 -14.22 -9.42
N SER A 30 -7.35 -14.42 -8.33
CA SER A 30 -7.67 -15.36 -7.25
C SER A 30 -8.44 -14.73 -6.08
N MET A 31 -8.80 -13.47 -6.19
CA MET A 31 -9.49 -12.70 -5.14
C MET A 31 -10.84 -12.14 -5.62
N PRO A 32 -11.78 -13.01 -6.05
CA PRO A 32 -13.03 -12.56 -6.67
C PRO A 32 -13.95 -11.77 -5.71
N VAL A 33 -13.95 -12.11 -4.43
CA VAL A 33 -14.76 -11.39 -3.43
C VAL A 33 -14.22 -9.98 -3.24
N LEU A 34 -12.92 -9.83 -3.10
CA LEU A 34 -12.31 -8.50 -2.95
C LEU A 34 -12.52 -7.63 -4.19
N ARG A 35 -12.49 -8.24 -5.38
CA ARG A 35 -12.79 -7.55 -6.63
C ARG A 35 -14.22 -7.00 -6.67
N GLN A 36 -15.20 -7.80 -6.25
CA GLN A 36 -16.58 -7.35 -6.14
C GLN A 36 -16.75 -6.21 -5.13
N ILE A 37 -16.05 -6.29 -4.00
CA ILE A 37 -16.03 -5.22 -3.00
C ILE A 37 -15.42 -3.94 -3.62
N ARG A 38 -14.33 -4.05 -4.36
CA ARG A 38 -13.70 -2.91 -5.03
C ARG A 38 -14.64 -2.24 -6.02
N GLU A 39 -15.37 -3.01 -6.84
CA GLU A 39 -16.36 -2.48 -7.77
C GLU A 39 -17.47 -1.72 -7.05
N ARG A 40 -17.94 -2.24 -5.91
CA ARG A 40 -18.93 -1.56 -5.07
C ARG A 40 -18.34 -0.28 -4.46
N PHE A 41 -17.12 -0.34 -3.95
CA PHE A 41 -16.42 0.79 -3.32
C PHE A 41 -16.17 1.93 -4.31
N GLU A 42 -15.90 1.61 -5.57
CA GLU A 42 -15.75 2.61 -6.64
C GLU A 42 -17.02 3.43 -6.83
N LYS A 43 -18.18 2.80 -6.70
CA LYS A 43 -19.49 3.45 -6.85
C LYS A 43 -19.92 4.21 -5.60
N GLU A 44 -19.77 3.58 -4.44
CA GLU A 44 -20.34 4.09 -3.19
C GLU A 44 -19.40 5.07 -2.46
N LYS A 45 -18.08 4.96 -2.69
CA LYS A 45 -17.06 5.78 -2.00
C LYS A 45 -17.21 5.81 -0.47
N PRO A 46 -17.34 4.64 0.20
CA PRO A 46 -17.64 4.61 1.64
C PRO A 46 -16.50 5.15 2.52
N LEU A 47 -15.30 5.26 1.98
CA LEU A 47 -14.11 5.73 2.71
C LEU A 47 -13.72 7.16 2.34
N LYS A 48 -14.59 7.88 1.65
CA LYS A 48 -14.34 9.29 1.29
C LYS A 48 -14.09 10.12 2.55
N GLY A 49 -13.00 10.87 2.55
CA GLY A 49 -12.58 11.70 3.68
C GLY A 49 -11.79 10.97 4.76
N ILE A 50 -11.58 9.66 4.62
CA ILE A 50 -10.77 8.88 5.55
C ILE A 50 -9.30 9.00 5.15
N ARG A 51 -8.47 9.47 6.07
CA ARG A 51 -7.01 9.35 5.98
C ARG A 51 -6.61 8.08 6.71
N LEU A 52 -6.14 7.09 5.95
CA LEU A 52 -5.83 5.76 6.45
C LEU A 52 -4.32 5.51 6.37
N SER A 53 -3.71 5.14 7.49
CA SER A 53 -2.34 4.61 7.49
C SER A 53 -2.39 3.13 7.82
N ALA A 54 -1.87 2.31 6.92
CA ALA A 54 -1.84 0.86 7.04
C ALA A 54 -0.40 0.38 7.23
N CYS A 55 -0.21 -0.53 8.17
CA CYS A 55 1.08 -1.15 8.49
C CYS A 55 0.93 -2.66 8.32
N LEU A 56 1.23 -3.16 7.12
CA LEU A 56 0.93 -4.53 6.69
C LEU A 56 2.12 -5.14 5.96
N HIS A 57 2.11 -6.45 5.74
CA HIS A 57 3.03 -7.07 4.78
C HIS A 57 2.76 -6.48 3.38
N VAL A 58 3.79 -6.05 2.68
CA VAL A 58 3.64 -5.45 1.34
C VAL A 58 3.77 -6.54 0.29
N THR A 59 2.69 -7.27 0.09
CA THR A 59 2.57 -8.39 -0.84
C THR A 59 1.54 -8.08 -1.93
N SER A 60 1.45 -8.96 -2.93
CA SER A 60 0.47 -8.81 -4.02
C SER A 60 -0.98 -8.81 -3.53
N GLU A 61 -1.28 -9.56 -2.47
CA GLU A 61 -2.60 -9.61 -1.84
C GLU A 61 -2.92 -8.29 -1.14
N THR A 62 -1.98 -7.79 -0.34
CA THR A 62 -2.10 -6.48 0.33
C THR A 62 -2.23 -5.35 -0.69
N ALA A 63 -1.55 -5.45 -1.83
CA ALA A 63 -1.70 -4.47 -2.91
C ALA A 63 -3.13 -4.42 -3.45
N ASN A 64 -3.79 -5.57 -3.58
CA ASN A 64 -5.19 -5.62 -3.98
C ASN A 64 -6.13 -5.04 -2.92
N LEU A 65 -5.83 -5.24 -1.64
CA LEU A 65 -6.52 -4.56 -0.54
C LEU A 65 -6.33 -3.02 -0.64
N ALA A 66 -5.10 -2.56 -0.85
CA ALA A 66 -4.81 -1.14 -1.01
C ALA A 66 -5.58 -0.51 -2.19
N ARG A 67 -5.64 -1.21 -3.32
CA ARG A 67 -6.46 -0.80 -4.47
C ARG A 67 -7.94 -0.66 -4.11
N THR A 68 -8.45 -1.58 -3.30
CA THR A 68 -9.84 -1.58 -2.84
C THR A 68 -10.12 -0.39 -1.90
N LEU A 69 -9.23 -0.13 -0.96
CA LEU A 69 -9.36 0.99 -0.04
C LEU A 69 -9.31 2.34 -0.76
N THR A 70 -8.40 2.50 -1.71
CA THR A 70 -8.31 3.73 -2.52
C THR A 70 -9.50 3.89 -3.46
N ALA A 71 -10.01 2.80 -4.04
CA ALA A 71 -11.25 2.81 -4.82
C ALA A 71 -12.44 3.32 -3.98
N GLY A 72 -12.48 2.96 -2.70
CA GLY A 72 -13.47 3.43 -1.74
C GLY A 72 -13.32 4.90 -1.33
N GLY A 73 -12.29 5.58 -1.79
CA GLY A 73 -12.07 6.99 -1.54
C GLY A 73 -11.10 7.29 -0.39
N ALA A 74 -10.46 6.27 0.21
CA ALA A 74 -9.47 6.49 1.27
C ALA A 74 -8.21 7.17 0.73
N ASP A 75 -7.69 8.11 1.51
CA ASP A 75 -6.35 8.65 1.33
C ASP A 75 -5.37 7.74 2.11
N LEU A 76 -4.72 6.83 1.40
CA LEU A 76 -3.99 5.71 1.97
C LEU A 76 -2.47 5.94 1.94
N VAL A 77 -1.84 5.71 3.09
CA VAL A 77 -0.39 5.52 3.21
C VAL A 77 -0.12 4.11 3.72
N LEU A 78 0.80 3.41 3.08
CA LEU A 78 1.16 2.03 3.42
C LEU A 78 2.63 1.96 3.83
N CYS A 79 2.92 1.34 4.96
CA CYS A 79 4.26 0.95 5.36
C CYS A 79 4.33 -0.54 5.71
N ALA A 80 5.53 -1.12 5.70
CA ALA A 80 5.72 -2.52 6.02
C ALA A 80 5.61 -2.79 7.52
N SER A 81 5.01 -3.92 7.89
CA SER A 81 4.85 -4.35 9.28
C SER A 81 6.13 -4.89 9.92
N ASN A 82 7.13 -5.24 9.11
CA ASN A 82 8.48 -5.58 9.55
C ASN A 82 9.48 -5.40 8.39
N PRO A 83 10.80 -5.37 8.67
CA PRO A 83 11.80 -5.10 7.63
C PRO A 83 11.91 -6.16 6.51
N LEU A 84 11.36 -7.35 6.71
CA LEU A 84 11.51 -8.46 5.76
C LEU A 84 10.25 -8.75 4.95
N SER A 85 9.12 -8.13 5.27
CA SER A 85 7.81 -8.47 4.71
C SER A 85 7.41 -7.64 3.49
N THR A 86 8.38 -7.24 2.67
CA THR A 86 8.13 -6.44 1.46
C THR A 86 8.54 -7.20 0.21
N GLN A 87 7.64 -7.23 -0.78
CA GLN A 87 7.96 -7.56 -2.15
C GLN A 87 8.25 -6.24 -2.88
N ASP A 88 9.54 -5.97 -3.15
CA ASP A 88 9.97 -4.65 -3.67
C ASP A 88 9.31 -4.27 -5.00
N GLU A 89 9.09 -5.24 -5.88
CA GLU A 89 8.38 -5.04 -7.13
C GLU A 89 6.91 -4.64 -6.92
N VAL A 90 6.27 -5.19 -5.90
CA VAL A 90 4.88 -4.83 -5.53
C VAL A 90 4.84 -3.41 -4.96
N ALA A 91 5.77 -3.07 -4.07
CA ALA A 91 5.88 -1.71 -3.54
C ALA A 91 6.09 -0.68 -4.66
N ALA A 92 6.97 -0.98 -5.61
CA ALA A 92 7.20 -0.13 -6.79
C ALA A 92 5.93 0.08 -7.62
N SER A 93 5.17 -0.99 -7.88
CA SER A 93 3.94 -0.92 -8.65
C SER A 93 2.83 -0.14 -7.94
N LEU A 94 2.72 -0.29 -6.61
CA LEU A 94 1.77 0.49 -5.83
C LEU A 94 1.98 1.99 -6.00
N VAL A 95 3.23 2.43 -6.03
CA VAL A 95 3.55 3.84 -6.27
C VAL A 95 3.33 4.24 -7.72
N ALA A 96 3.94 3.51 -8.66
CA ALA A 96 4.00 3.91 -10.07
C ALA A 96 2.69 3.69 -10.82
N ASP A 97 2.00 2.58 -10.57
CA ASP A 97 0.81 2.18 -11.32
C ASP A 97 -0.50 2.54 -10.61
N TYR A 98 -0.50 2.54 -9.28
CA TYR A 98 -1.72 2.71 -8.49
C TYR A 98 -1.75 3.99 -7.65
N GLY A 99 -0.65 4.76 -7.63
CA GLY A 99 -0.60 6.05 -6.93
C GLY A 99 -0.74 5.97 -5.41
N VAL A 100 -0.40 4.83 -4.81
CA VAL A 100 -0.46 4.62 -3.36
C VAL A 100 0.87 5.01 -2.73
N ALA A 101 0.83 5.94 -1.77
CA ALA A 101 2.01 6.32 -0.99
C ALA A 101 2.51 5.11 -0.20
N THR A 102 3.70 4.61 -0.55
CA THR A 102 4.26 3.37 0.00
C THR A 102 5.66 3.61 0.54
N PHE A 103 5.89 3.16 1.77
CA PHE A 103 7.17 3.26 2.47
C PHE A 103 7.58 1.85 2.90
N ALA A 104 8.27 1.13 2.02
CA ALA A 104 8.62 -0.26 2.25
C ALA A 104 9.79 -0.70 1.37
N ILE A 105 10.83 -1.25 2.00
CA ILE A 105 12.02 -1.80 1.34
C ILE A 105 12.37 -3.12 2.01
N LYS A 106 12.46 -4.20 1.25
CA LYS A 106 12.85 -5.50 1.79
C LYS A 106 14.27 -5.48 2.32
N GLY A 107 14.44 -5.93 3.57
CA GLY A 107 15.76 -6.00 4.20
C GLY A 107 16.28 -4.65 4.69
N GLU A 108 15.39 -3.67 4.88
CA GLU A 108 15.75 -2.38 5.44
C GLU A 108 16.27 -2.50 6.87
N ASP A 109 17.12 -1.56 7.29
CA ASP A 109 17.61 -1.50 8.66
C ASP A 109 16.55 -0.90 9.63
N HIS A 110 16.85 -0.95 10.92
CA HIS A 110 15.93 -0.43 11.93
C HIS A 110 15.64 1.07 11.78
N ALA A 111 16.64 1.87 11.41
CA ALA A 111 16.47 3.31 11.24
C ALA A 111 15.49 3.62 10.12
N SER A 112 15.67 3.01 8.96
CA SER A 112 14.78 3.13 7.80
C SER A 112 13.37 2.64 8.13
N TYR A 113 13.26 1.49 8.80
CA TYR A 113 11.97 0.93 9.22
C TYR A 113 11.18 1.91 10.11
N TYR A 114 11.83 2.49 11.11
CA TYR A 114 11.17 3.47 11.98
C TYR A 114 10.86 4.79 11.27
N ASP A 115 11.69 5.21 10.33
CA ASP A 115 11.41 6.39 9.49
C ASP A 115 10.17 6.17 8.62
N HIS A 116 9.97 4.96 8.11
CA HIS A 116 8.77 4.59 7.37
C HIS A 116 7.52 4.63 8.25
N ILE A 117 7.60 4.16 9.48
CA ILE A 117 6.50 4.27 10.46
C ILE A 117 6.20 5.75 10.76
N ARG A 118 7.24 6.56 10.97
CA ARG A 118 7.07 8.01 11.18
C ARG A 118 6.41 8.69 9.98
N ALA A 119 6.76 8.29 8.76
CA ALA A 119 6.12 8.79 7.54
C ALA A 119 4.62 8.46 7.50
N ALA A 120 4.26 7.23 7.90
CA ALA A 120 2.85 6.82 8.00
C ALA A 120 2.09 7.63 9.07
N LEU A 121 2.72 7.92 10.20
CA LEU A 121 2.13 8.75 11.26
C LEU A 121 2.05 10.23 10.86
N ALA A 122 3.03 10.73 10.10
CA ALA A 122 3.04 12.10 9.59
C ALA A 122 1.88 12.41 8.64
N HIS A 123 1.24 11.37 8.07
CA HIS A 123 0.01 11.48 7.31
C HIS A 123 -1.18 11.97 8.17
N GLN A 124 -1.03 11.99 9.49
CA GLN A 124 -2.09 12.33 10.45
C GLN A 124 -3.37 11.53 10.20
N PRO A 125 -3.27 10.19 10.23
CA PRO A 125 -4.43 9.35 9.94
C PRO A 125 -5.53 9.54 10.97
N ASN A 126 -6.78 9.48 10.52
CA ASN A 126 -7.94 9.36 11.41
C ASN A 126 -8.41 7.90 11.52
N MET A 127 -7.78 7.00 10.78
CA MET A 127 -7.99 5.56 10.87
C MET A 127 -6.66 4.84 10.60
N THR A 128 -6.43 3.75 11.33
CA THR A 128 -5.26 2.89 11.12
C THR A 128 -5.67 1.45 10.91
N MET A 129 -4.84 0.72 10.17
CA MET A 129 -4.95 -0.72 9.97
C MET A 129 -3.60 -1.37 10.25
N ASP A 130 -3.60 -2.40 11.09
CA ASP A 130 -2.38 -3.11 11.46
C ASP A 130 -2.63 -4.62 11.51
N GLU A 131 -1.57 -5.42 11.59
CA GLU A 131 -1.67 -6.86 11.66
C GLU A 131 -1.86 -7.36 13.09
N ILE A 132 -2.68 -8.41 13.22
CA ILE A 132 -2.88 -9.09 14.50
C ILE A 132 -1.57 -9.80 14.88
N GLY A 133 -1.15 -9.64 16.15
CA GLY A 133 0.02 -10.31 16.70
C GLY A 133 1.34 -9.55 16.55
N ARG A 134 1.38 -8.44 15.83
CA ARG A 134 2.58 -7.60 15.69
C ARG A 134 3.10 -7.09 17.04
N ALA A 135 2.23 -6.86 18.00
CA ALA A 135 2.59 -6.36 19.33
C ALA A 135 3.36 -7.36 20.18
N HIS A 136 3.55 -8.59 19.73
CA HIS A 136 4.28 -9.63 20.45
C HIS A 136 5.75 -9.77 20.01
N VAL A 137 6.24 -8.84 19.23
CA VAL A 137 7.62 -8.83 18.72
C VAL A 137 8.50 -7.95 19.58
#